data_bbdc5a1ff06cceee2ffb5a6eed688ee5
#
_entry.id   bbdc5a1ff06cceee2ffb5a6eed688ee5
#
_cell.length_a   1.000
_cell.length_b   1.000
_cell.length_c   1.000
_cell.angle_alpha   90.00
_cell.angle_beta   90.00
_cell.angle_gamma   90.00
#
_symmetry.space_group_name_H-M   'P 1'
#
loop_
_entity.id
_entity.type
_entity.pdbx_description
1 polymer ?
#
loop_
_entity_poly.entity_id
_entity_poly.type
_entity_poly.pdbx_seq_one_letter_code
_entity_poly.pdbx_strand_id
1 'polypeptide(L)'
;PLQCEYYALEGLSQLLSTVRTVKQHYNPHLELQGVVFTMYDSRLKLTQQVVDEVEKYFPGKTYHTMIPRSVKLAEAPSYGKPVLYYEKYCKASFAYKKLADEVVKQSR
;
A
#
# COMPACT_ATOMS: atom_id res chain seq x y z
N PRO A 1 3.53 -0.15 1.59
CA PRO A 1 2.44 -0.82 0.88
C PRO A 1 2.02 -2.12 1.59
N LEU A 2 0.73 -2.38 1.63
CA LEU A 2 0.18 -3.57 2.28
C LEU A 2 -0.70 -4.33 1.28
N GLN A 3 -0.39 -5.60 1.04
CA GLN A 3 -1.20 -6.44 0.17
C GLN A 3 -2.46 -6.91 0.90
N CYS A 4 -3.62 -6.80 0.23
CA CYS A 4 -4.90 -7.22 0.79
C CYS A 4 -5.10 -8.73 0.64
N GLU A 5 -4.26 -9.53 1.32
CA GLU A 5 -4.30 -10.98 1.27
C GLU A 5 -4.41 -11.59 2.68
N TYR A 6 -4.63 -12.90 2.74
CA TYR A 6 -4.90 -13.61 4.00
C TYR A 6 -3.83 -13.36 5.07
N TYR A 7 -2.55 -13.34 4.68
CA TYR A 7 -1.44 -13.19 5.63
C TYR A 7 -1.05 -11.73 5.89
N ALA A 8 -1.82 -10.76 5.37
CA ALA A 8 -1.49 -9.35 5.51
C ALA A 8 -1.42 -8.89 6.97
N LEU A 9 -2.35 -9.36 7.80
CA LEU A 9 -2.39 -8.96 9.21
C LEU A 9 -1.23 -9.54 10.01
N GLU A 10 -0.81 -10.78 9.71
CA GLU A 10 0.36 -11.37 10.32
C GLU A 10 1.64 -10.62 9.93
N GLY A 11 1.79 -10.32 8.65
CA GLY A 11 2.92 -9.52 8.16
C GLY A 11 2.93 -8.12 8.75
N LEU A 12 1.78 -7.52 8.95
CA LEU A 12 1.66 -6.22 9.60
C LEU A 12 2.15 -6.24 11.04
N SER A 13 1.80 -7.27 11.79
CA SER A 13 2.27 -7.44 13.17
C SER A 13 3.79 -7.53 13.25
N GLN A 14 4.40 -8.29 12.35
CA GLN A 14 5.87 -8.40 12.28
C GLN A 14 6.52 -7.07 11.88
N LEU A 15 5.93 -6.36 10.92
CA LEU A 15 6.42 -5.05 10.50
C LEU A 15 6.38 -4.04 11.65
N LEU A 16 5.30 -4.03 12.42
CA LEU A 16 5.17 -3.12 13.57
C LEU A 16 6.24 -3.41 14.62
N SER A 17 6.53 -4.68 14.87
CA SER A 17 7.61 -5.07 15.78
C SER A 17 8.96 -4.56 15.28
N THR A 18 9.24 -4.69 14.00
CA THR A 18 10.47 -4.20 13.36
C THR A 18 10.58 -2.67 13.48
N VAL A 19 9.50 -1.95 13.18
CA VAL A 19 9.47 -0.49 13.28
C VAL A 19 9.75 -0.05 14.71
N ARG A 20 9.16 -0.73 15.69
CA ARG A 20 9.39 -0.42 17.10
C ARG A 20 10.87 -0.61 17.48
N THR A 21 11.48 -1.70 17.04
CA THR A 21 12.89 -1.98 17.27
C THR A 21 13.78 -0.90 16.65
N VAL A 22 13.49 -0.49 15.41
CA VAL A 22 14.25 0.56 14.73
C VAL A 22 14.12 1.89 15.45
N LYS A 23 12.94 2.23 15.93
CA LYS A 23 12.72 3.46 16.71
C LYS A 23 13.52 3.46 18.00
N GLN A 24 13.57 2.33 18.69
CA GLN A 24 14.28 2.21 19.98
C GLN A 24 15.79 2.29 19.85
N HIS A 25 16.36 1.67 18.80
CA HIS A 25 17.80 1.44 18.72
C HIS A 25 18.52 2.29 17.67
N TYR A 26 17.80 2.80 16.67
CA TYR A 26 18.44 3.48 15.53
C TYR A 26 17.89 4.86 15.25
N ASN A 27 16.56 5.05 15.24
CA ASN A 27 15.94 6.32 14.86
C ASN A 27 14.67 6.59 15.69
N PRO A 28 14.77 7.33 16.80
CA PRO A 28 13.59 7.64 17.63
C PRO A 28 12.57 8.54 16.95
N HIS A 29 12.95 9.21 15.86
CA HIS A 29 12.06 10.11 15.12
C HIS A 29 11.34 9.41 13.95
N LEU A 30 11.53 8.11 13.77
CA LEU A 30 10.84 7.35 12.73
C LEU A 30 9.34 7.36 12.99
N GLU A 31 8.56 7.76 11.99
CA GLU A 31 7.10 7.78 12.07
C GLU A 31 6.48 7.11 10.86
N LEU A 32 5.30 6.53 11.05
CA LEU A 32 4.51 5.99 9.96
C LEU A 32 3.87 7.14 9.18
N GLN A 33 4.25 7.32 7.94
CA GLN A 33 3.67 8.34 7.06
C GLN A 33 2.27 7.96 6.60
N GLY A 34 2.08 6.71 6.22
CA GLY A 34 0.80 6.23 5.76
C GLY A 34 0.84 4.79 5.31
N VAL A 35 -0.34 4.23 5.07
CA VAL A 35 -0.53 2.88 4.57
C VAL A 35 -1.27 2.94 3.24
N VAL A 36 -0.72 2.32 2.21
CA VAL A 36 -1.38 2.16 0.93
C VAL A 36 -1.68 0.68 0.70
N PHE A 37 -2.93 0.38 0.37
CA PHE A 37 -3.35 -0.99 0.08
C PHE A 37 -3.05 -1.34 -1.38
N THR A 38 -2.43 -2.50 -1.59
CA THR A 38 -2.14 -3.03 -2.92
C THR A 38 -2.90 -4.33 -3.14
N MET A 39 -2.96 -4.79 -4.37
CA MET A 39 -3.71 -5.99 -4.76
C MET A 39 -5.16 -5.94 -4.26
N TYR A 40 -5.74 -4.73 -4.28
CA TYR A 40 -7.10 -4.49 -3.80
C TYR A 40 -8.12 -5.07 -4.77
N ASP A 41 -9.08 -5.82 -4.21
CA ASP A 41 -10.22 -6.34 -4.95
C ASP A 41 -11.48 -6.16 -4.11
N SER A 42 -12.30 -5.18 -4.48
CA SER A 42 -13.50 -4.79 -3.72
C SER A 42 -14.55 -5.88 -3.64
N ARG A 43 -14.46 -6.92 -4.49
CA ARG A 43 -15.41 -8.04 -4.50
C ARG A 43 -15.15 -9.05 -3.38
N LEU A 44 -13.97 -9.01 -2.77
CA LEU A 44 -13.56 -9.97 -1.75
C LEU A 44 -13.84 -9.44 -0.33
N LYS A 45 -14.54 -10.24 0.48
CA LYS A 45 -14.76 -9.91 1.90
C LYS A 45 -13.44 -9.79 2.65
N LEU A 46 -12.46 -10.62 2.33
CA LEU A 46 -11.15 -10.61 2.97
C LEU A 46 -10.49 -9.24 2.81
N THR A 47 -10.58 -8.63 1.63
CA THR A 47 -10.03 -7.30 1.38
C THR A 47 -10.62 -6.28 2.35
N GLN A 48 -11.94 -6.28 2.51
CA GLN A 48 -12.60 -5.34 3.42
C GLN A 48 -12.21 -5.60 4.88
N GLN A 49 -12.09 -6.86 5.28
CA GLN A 49 -11.65 -7.22 6.63
C GLN A 49 -10.24 -6.70 6.92
N VAL A 50 -9.32 -6.85 5.96
CA VAL A 50 -7.95 -6.34 6.10
C VAL A 50 -7.95 -4.82 6.25
N VAL A 51 -8.69 -4.13 5.40
CA VAL A 51 -8.79 -2.66 5.45
C VAL A 51 -9.34 -2.21 6.81
N ASP A 52 -10.42 -2.81 7.28
CA ASP A 52 -11.05 -2.43 8.55
C ASP A 52 -10.11 -2.65 9.74
N GLU A 53 -9.38 -3.77 9.77
CA GLU A 53 -8.43 -4.03 10.84
C GLU A 53 -7.27 -3.03 10.85
N VAL A 54 -6.72 -2.71 9.67
CA VAL A 54 -5.62 -1.75 9.57
C VAL A 54 -6.09 -0.36 10.03
N GLU A 55 -7.31 0.05 9.71
CA GLU A 55 -7.83 1.34 10.14
C GLU A 55 -8.02 1.43 11.66
N LYS A 56 -8.29 0.31 12.33
CA LYS A 56 -8.34 0.29 13.80
C LYS A 56 -6.98 0.60 14.42
N TYR A 57 -5.89 0.08 13.83
CA TYR A 57 -4.53 0.30 14.35
C TYR A 57 -3.95 1.65 13.94
N PHE A 58 -4.34 2.16 12.78
CA PHE A 58 -3.77 3.39 12.20
C PHE A 58 -4.86 4.34 11.72
N PRO A 59 -5.71 4.86 12.62
CA PRO A 59 -6.77 5.76 12.19
C PRO A 59 -6.19 7.01 11.52
N GLY A 60 -6.72 7.34 10.35
CA GLY A 60 -6.31 8.52 9.59
C GLY A 60 -4.98 8.39 8.85
N LYS A 61 -4.33 7.20 8.89
CA LYS A 61 -3.05 6.97 8.19
C LYS A 61 -3.19 6.21 6.89
N THR A 62 -4.38 5.74 6.54
CA THR A 62 -4.61 5.01 5.30
C THR A 62 -4.86 5.96 4.15
N TYR A 63 -4.12 5.80 3.05
CA TYR A 63 -4.38 6.55 1.83
C TYR A 63 -5.71 6.13 1.23
N HIS A 64 -6.46 7.08 0.67
CA HIS A 64 -7.72 6.80 -0.02
C HIS A 64 -7.50 6.03 -1.31
N THR A 65 -6.38 6.28 -1.99
CA THR A 65 -6.03 5.57 -3.22
C THR A 65 -5.61 4.16 -2.88
N MET A 66 -6.18 3.19 -3.60
CA MET A 66 -5.85 1.76 -3.49
C MET A 66 -5.35 1.26 -4.83
N ILE A 67 -4.31 0.43 -4.80
CA ILE A 67 -3.73 -0.14 -6.02
C ILE A 67 -4.44 -1.47 -6.29
N PRO A 68 -5.15 -1.59 -7.41
CA PRO A 68 -5.90 -2.80 -7.70
C PRO A 68 -4.99 -3.94 -8.13
N ARG A 69 -5.48 -5.18 -7.98
CA ARG A 69 -4.84 -6.33 -8.59
C ARG A 69 -4.89 -6.15 -10.11
N SER A 70 -3.75 -6.27 -10.78
CA SER A 70 -3.62 -5.99 -12.21
C SER A 70 -2.63 -6.92 -12.90
N VAL A 71 -3.05 -7.54 -13.98
CA VAL A 71 -2.19 -8.38 -14.84
C VAL A 71 -1.09 -7.53 -15.46
N LYS A 72 -1.41 -6.32 -15.90
CA LYS A 72 -0.43 -5.40 -16.52
C LYS A 72 0.66 -5.01 -15.53
N LEU A 73 0.29 -4.79 -14.27
CA LEU A 73 1.24 -4.49 -13.22
C LEU A 73 2.18 -5.67 -12.97
N ALA A 74 1.65 -6.90 -13.01
CA ALA A 74 2.46 -8.10 -12.84
C ALA A 74 3.38 -8.36 -14.06
N GLU A 75 2.95 -7.97 -15.26
CA GLU A 75 3.73 -8.15 -16.50
C GLU A 75 4.86 -7.13 -16.64
N ALA A 76 4.68 -5.91 -16.16
CA ALA A 76 5.62 -4.81 -16.39
C ALA A 76 7.08 -5.15 -16.06
N PRO A 77 7.41 -5.81 -14.92
CA PRO A 77 8.79 -6.19 -14.62
C PRO A 77 9.42 -7.12 -15.66
N SER A 78 8.62 -7.98 -16.30
CA SER A 78 9.10 -8.90 -17.35
C SER A 78 9.63 -8.14 -18.57
N TYR A 79 9.15 -6.91 -18.78
CA TYR A 79 9.60 -6.04 -19.87
C TYR A 79 10.59 -4.98 -19.38
N GLY A 80 10.98 -5.04 -18.12
CA GLY A 80 11.94 -4.09 -17.54
C GLY A 80 11.43 -2.67 -17.49
N LYS A 81 10.10 -2.47 -17.40
CA LYS A 81 9.50 -1.14 -17.42
C LYS A 81 8.56 -0.91 -16.23
N PRO A 82 8.52 0.32 -15.67
CA PRO A 82 7.45 0.70 -14.78
C PRO A 82 6.09 0.61 -15.49
N VAL A 83 5.02 0.31 -14.75
CA VAL A 83 3.69 0.16 -15.35
C VAL A 83 3.25 1.43 -16.10
N LEU A 84 3.67 2.61 -15.66
CA LEU A 84 3.37 3.89 -16.33
C LEU A 84 3.91 3.96 -17.75
N TYR A 85 5.01 3.25 -18.04
CA TYR A 85 5.61 3.20 -19.37
C TYR A 85 5.24 1.94 -20.13
N TYR A 86 4.84 0.87 -19.42
CA TYR A 86 4.40 -0.38 -20.05
C TYR A 86 2.96 -0.27 -20.53
N GLU A 87 2.05 0.17 -19.68
CA GLU A 87 0.63 0.35 -20.01
C GLU A 87 0.09 1.62 -19.36
N LYS A 88 0.29 2.74 -20.05
CA LYS A 88 -0.03 4.07 -19.54
C LYS A 88 -1.50 4.26 -19.14
N TYR A 89 -2.42 3.58 -19.83
CA TYR A 89 -3.86 3.78 -19.64
C TYR A 89 -4.55 2.66 -18.86
N CYS A 90 -3.80 1.73 -18.26
CA CYS A 90 -4.43 0.70 -17.44
C CYS A 90 -4.80 1.24 -16.04
N LYS A 91 -5.67 0.50 -15.34
CA LYS A 91 -6.11 0.88 -13.99
C LYS A 91 -4.96 1.10 -13.01
N ALA A 92 -3.93 0.23 -13.07
CA ALA A 92 -2.78 0.34 -12.18
C ALA A 92 -2.02 1.65 -12.41
N SER A 93 -1.83 2.05 -13.67
CA SER A 93 -1.15 3.31 -14.00
C SER A 93 -1.92 4.52 -13.46
N PHE A 94 -3.24 4.56 -13.62
CA PHE A 94 -4.07 5.62 -13.06
C PHE A 94 -4.02 5.63 -11.53
N ALA A 95 -4.07 4.44 -10.90
CA ALA A 95 -4.01 4.32 -9.45
C ALA A 95 -2.69 4.85 -8.90
N TYR A 96 -1.56 4.52 -9.51
CA TYR A 96 -0.25 5.02 -9.05
C TYR A 96 -0.12 6.53 -9.24
N LYS A 97 -0.64 7.10 -10.33
CA LYS A 97 -0.66 8.55 -10.51
C LYS A 97 -1.49 9.23 -9.43
N LYS A 98 -2.65 8.68 -9.14
CA LYS A 98 -3.54 9.20 -8.11
C LYS A 98 -2.90 9.11 -6.73
N LEU A 99 -2.21 8.00 -6.44
CA LEU A 99 -1.47 7.83 -5.20
C LEU A 99 -0.37 8.89 -5.07
N ALA A 100 0.39 9.13 -6.12
CA ALA A 100 1.44 10.13 -6.12
C ALA A 100 0.89 11.52 -5.78
N ASP A 101 -0.25 11.89 -6.38
CA ASP A 101 -0.92 13.16 -6.09
C ASP A 101 -1.36 13.24 -4.63
N GLU A 102 -1.92 12.17 -4.09
CA GLU A 102 -2.37 12.11 -2.71
C GLU A 102 -1.20 12.25 -1.73
N VAL A 103 -0.09 11.55 -1.98
CA VAL A 103 1.12 11.64 -1.15
C VAL A 103 1.67 13.07 -1.15
N VAL A 104 1.74 13.71 -2.31
CA VAL A 104 2.22 15.09 -2.43
C VAL A 104 1.34 16.05 -1.64
N LYS A 105 0.02 15.92 -1.73
CA LYS A 105 -0.92 16.78 -1.01
C LYS A 105 -0.79 16.62 0.50
N GLN A 106 -0.64 15.39 0.99
CA GLN A 106 -0.52 15.13 2.43
C GLN A 106 0.83 15.55 3.00
N SER A 107 1.85 15.64 2.16
CA SER A 107 3.19 16.04 2.59
C SER A 107 3.38 17.56 2.65
N ARG A 108 2.37 18.31 2.19
CA ARG A 108 2.36 19.79 2.30
C ARG A 108 1.73 20.25 3.63
#